data_4fcedce263d57e81c58b1683cbec7787
#
_entry.id   4fcedce263d57e81c58b1683cbec7787
#
_cell.length_a   1.000
_cell.length_b   1.000
_cell.length_c   1.000
_cell.angle_alpha   90.00
_cell.angle_beta   90.00
_cell.angle_gamma   90.00
#
_symmetry.space_group_name_H-M   'P 1'
#
loop_
_entity.id
_entity.type
_entity.pdbx_description
1 polymer ?
#
loop_
_entity_poly.entity_id
_entity_poly.type
_entity_poly.pdbx_seq_one_letter_code
_entity_poly.pdbx_strand_id
1 'polypeptide(L)'
;MPESQMLVFDIETNGLINDVSEIHCIAIYDAQKEETFVFNDQPSNTYPITEGLHWLTEADVIVGHNIIGYDLPVLRKIYPWFKYNGTAVDTLVLSRSYHPNLMEIDKRRNVPRMPLQLYGRHSLEAYGYSCLLYTSPSPRDATLSRMPSSA
;
A
#
# COMPACT_ATOMS: atom_id res chain seq x y z
N MET A 1 -0.14 -25.31 17.36
CA MET A 1 0.68 -24.08 17.43
C MET A 1 -0.26 -22.92 17.23
N PRO A 2 -0.17 -21.83 17.99
CA PRO A 2 -0.94 -20.63 17.62
C PRO A 2 -0.57 -20.23 16.19
N GLU A 3 -1.58 -19.98 15.38
CA GLU A 3 -1.35 -19.46 14.01
C GLU A 3 -0.72 -18.09 14.12
N SER A 4 0.36 -17.88 13.36
CA SER A 4 1.08 -16.60 13.31
C SER A 4 0.18 -15.52 12.71
N GLN A 5 -0.06 -14.45 13.47
CA GLN A 5 -0.89 -13.35 12.98
C GLN A 5 -0.16 -12.55 11.91
N MET A 6 -0.73 -12.51 10.71
CA MET A 6 -0.23 -11.74 9.59
C MET A 6 -1.21 -10.62 9.21
N LEU A 7 -0.71 -9.41 9.22
CA LEU A 7 -1.44 -8.21 8.82
C LEU A 7 -0.82 -7.57 7.58
N VAL A 8 -1.65 -7.25 6.60
CA VAL A 8 -1.23 -6.44 5.45
C VAL A 8 -1.72 -5.02 5.67
N PHE A 9 -0.86 -4.01 5.53
CA PHE A 9 -1.24 -2.64 5.83
C PHE A 9 -0.70 -1.62 4.84
N ASP A 10 -1.36 -0.48 4.82
CA ASP A 10 -1.00 0.72 4.07
C ASP A 10 -1.43 1.96 4.86
N ILE A 11 -0.70 3.08 4.69
CA ILE A 11 -1.03 4.35 5.35
C ILE A 11 -1.30 5.45 4.31
N GLU A 12 -2.25 6.32 4.61
CA GLU A 12 -2.49 7.55 3.86
C GLU A 12 -2.05 8.76 4.70
N THR A 13 -1.32 9.67 4.08
CA THR A 13 -0.67 10.79 4.76
C THR A 13 -0.80 12.10 3.99
N ASN A 14 -0.43 13.21 4.63
CA ASN A 14 -0.45 14.54 4.02
C ASN A 14 0.83 14.92 3.26
N GLY A 15 1.81 14.02 3.10
CA GLY A 15 3.05 14.40 2.41
C GLY A 15 4.08 13.29 2.27
N LEU A 16 5.22 13.62 1.69
CA LEU A 16 6.38 12.74 1.58
C LEU A 16 7.14 12.68 2.92
N ILE A 17 8.04 11.71 3.07
CA ILE A 17 8.74 11.41 4.32
C ILE A 17 9.40 12.64 5.00
N ASN A 18 9.87 13.61 4.22
CA ASN A 18 10.50 14.81 4.76
C ASN A 18 9.46 15.81 5.30
N ASP A 19 8.31 15.92 4.64
CA ASP A 19 7.30 16.94 4.88
C ASP A 19 6.07 16.42 5.63
N VAL A 20 5.93 15.09 5.75
CA VAL A 20 4.79 14.46 6.42
C VAL A 20 4.71 14.87 7.89
N SER A 21 3.53 15.29 8.29
CA SER A 21 3.19 15.69 9.66
C SER A 21 1.93 15.00 10.20
N GLU A 22 1.14 14.36 9.33
CA GLU A 22 -0.15 13.78 9.69
C GLU A 22 -0.42 12.49 8.93
N ILE A 23 -0.97 11.50 9.62
CA ILE A 23 -1.51 10.28 9.04
C ILE A 23 -3.03 10.42 9.01
N HIS A 24 -3.63 10.29 7.84
CA HIS A 24 -5.07 10.39 7.65
C HIS A 24 -5.78 9.09 8.02
N CYS A 25 -5.22 7.96 7.61
CA CYS A 25 -5.72 6.65 7.99
C CYS A 25 -4.66 5.55 7.85
N ILE A 26 -4.94 4.43 8.52
CA ILE A 26 -4.24 3.16 8.35
C ILE A 26 -5.29 2.15 7.90
N ALA A 27 -5.07 1.50 6.77
CA ALA A 27 -5.86 0.35 6.34
C ALA A 27 -5.10 -0.93 6.71
N ILE A 28 -5.75 -1.86 7.38
CA ILE A 28 -5.18 -3.14 7.79
C ILE A 28 -6.09 -4.27 7.32
N TYR A 29 -5.53 -5.18 6.53
CA TYR A 29 -6.17 -6.44 6.19
C TYR A 29 -5.64 -7.55 7.10
N ASP A 30 -6.53 -8.15 7.87
CA ASP A 30 -6.23 -9.32 8.71
C ASP A 30 -6.40 -10.59 7.85
N ALA A 31 -5.27 -11.25 7.57
CA ALA A 31 -5.26 -12.43 6.70
C ALA A 31 -5.97 -13.65 7.30
N GLN A 32 -6.10 -13.73 8.62
CA GLN A 32 -6.80 -14.82 9.30
C GLN A 32 -8.32 -14.62 9.29
N LYS A 33 -8.76 -13.37 9.46
CA LYS A 33 -10.20 -13.01 9.44
C LYS A 33 -10.72 -12.76 8.03
N GLU A 34 -9.82 -12.60 7.06
CA GLU A 34 -10.14 -12.19 5.68
C GLU A 34 -10.95 -10.88 5.63
N GLU A 35 -10.63 -9.94 6.53
CA GLU A 35 -11.36 -8.70 6.72
C GLU A 35 -10.42 -7.49 6.73
N THR A 36 -10.92 -6.35 6.18
CA THR A 36 -10.18 -5.08 6.18
C THR A 36 -10.76 -4.13 7.21
N PHE A 37 -9.89 -3.55 8.01
CA PHE A 37 -10.20 -2.53 9.02
C PHE A 37 -9.53 -1.22 8.64
N VAL A 38 -10.25 -0.11 8.85
CA VAL A 38 -9.74 1.23 8.59
C VAL A 38 -9.71 2.01 9.90
N PHE A 39 -8.55 2.54 10.23
CA PHE A 39 -8.27 3.29 11.44
C PHE A 39 -8.03 4.75 11.08
N ASN A 40 -8.79 5.66 11.66
CA ASN A 40 -8.61 7.10 11.52
C ASN A 40 -9.17 7.83 12.75
N ASP A 41 -8.77 9.09 12.94
CA ASP A 41 -9.14 9.86 14.12
C ASP A 41 -10.39 10.74 13.87
N GLN A 42 -11.21 10.42 12.85
CA GLN A 42 -12.44 11.14 12.60
C GLN A 42 -13.52 10.77 13.62
N PRO A 43 -14.36 11.73 14.06
CA PRO A 43 -15.39 11.48 15.08
C PRO A 43 -16.42 10.40 14.74
N SER A 44 -16.60 10.11 13.45
CA SER A 44 -17.51 9.07 12.96
C SER A 44 -16.92 7.66 12.95
N ASN A 45 -15.61 7.52 13.19
CA ASN A 45 -14.94 6.23 13.16
C ASN A 45 -14.78 5.64 14.56
N THR A 46 -14.97 4.33 14.65
CA THR A 46 -14.86 3.57 15.91
C THR A 46 -13.41 3.23 16.26
N TYR A 47 -12.54 3.18 15.25
CA TYR A 47 -11.16 2.72 15.41
C TYR A 47 -10.16 3.86 15.16
N PRO A 48 -9.58 4.46 16.23
CA PRO A 48 -8.57 5.50 16.09
C PRO A 48 -7.25 4.96 15.54
N ILE A 49 -6.41 5.83 15.00
CA ILE A 49 -5.09 5.46 14.43
C ILE A 49 -4.23 4.71 15.45
N THR A 50 -4.26 5.12 16.72
CA THR A 50 -3.50 4.48 17.79
C THR A 50 -3.88 3.01 17.99
N GLU A 51 -5.12 2.65 17.80
CA GLU A 51 -5.58 1.25 17.82
C GLU A 51 -4.94 0.44 16.70
N GLY A 52 -4.92 0.98 15.47
CA GLY A 52 -4.23 0.35 14.33
C GLY A 52 -2.74 0.14 14.59
N LEU A 53 -2.08 1.11 15.24
CA LEU A 53 -0.68 0.98 15.62
C LEU A 53 -0.45 -0.13 16.66
N HIS A 54 -1.36 -0.31 17.61
CA HIS A 54 -1.30 -1.43 18.55
C HIS A 54 -1.46 -2.77 17.83
N TRP A 55 -2.40 -2.88 16.91
CA TRP A 55 -2.56 -4.10 16.10
C TRP A 55 -1.27 -4.45 15.35
N LEU A 56 -0.64 -3.45 14.70
CA LEU A 56 0.63 -3.67 14.00
C LEU A 56 1.74 -4.09 14.97
N THR A 57 1.80 -3.51 16.17
CA THR A 57 2.83 -3.83 17.17
C THR A 57 2.73 -5.27 17.66
N GLU A 58 1.51 -5.81 17.78
CA GLU A 58 1.23 -7.16 18.29
C GLU A 58 1.33 -8.25 17.21
N ALA A 59 1.29 -7.88 15.94
CA ALA A 59 1.35 -8.84 14.83
C ALA A 59 2.73 -9.52 14.73
N ASP A 60 2.74 -10.82 14.45
CA ASP A 60 3.97 -11.58 14.19
C ASP A 60 4.63 -11.16 12.87
N VAL A 61 3.79 -10.92 11.87
CA VAL A 61 4.21 -10.54 10.51
C VAL A 61 3.38 -9.36 10.03
N ILE A 62 4.05 -8.32 9.56
CA ILE A 62 3.42 -7.22 8.82
C ILE A 62 3.90 -7.21 7.37
N VAL A 63 2.99 -6.96 6.46
CA VAL A 63 3.24 -6.94 5.02
C VAL A 63 2.75 -5.63 4.44
N GLY A 64 3.50 -5.06 3.52
CA GLY A 64 3.05 -3.89 2.75
C GLY A 64 4.00 -3.55 1.61
N HIS A 65 3.64 -2.56 0.83
CA HIS A 65 4.40 -2.15 -0.34
C HIS A 65 5.22 -0.90 -0.06
N ASN A 66 6.55 -1.02 -0.09
CA ASN A 66 7.50 0.05 0.27
C ASN A 66 7.42 0.47 1.74
N ILE A 67 7.00 -0.42 2.62
CA ILE A 67 6.85 -0.12 4.05
C ILE A 67 8.18 0.18 4.75
N ILE A 68 9.27 -0.42 4.29
CA ILE A 68 10.62 -0.14 4.83
C ILE A 68 11.09 1.25 4.42
N GLY A 69 10.77 1.68 3.20
CA GLY A 69 11.19 2.98 2.67
C GLY A 69 10.28 4.14 3.07
N TYR A 70 9.03 3.88 3.44
CA TYR A 70 8.07 4.95 3.70
C TYR A 70 7.25 4.73 4.97
N ASP A 71 6.35 3.74 5.01
CA ASP A 71 5.33 3.62 6.08
C ASP A 71 5.96 3.52 7.48
N LEU A 72 6.88 2.59 7.69
CA LEU A 72 7.50 2.40 9.00
C LEU A 72 8.32 3.61 9.46
N PRO A 73 9.14 4.26 8.61
CA PRO A 73 9.78 5.52 8.94
C PRO A 73 8.80 6.64 9.31
N VAL A 74 7.69 6.77 8.56
CA VAL A 74 6.66 7.78 8.83
C VAL A 74 5.97 7.50 10.17
N LEU A 75 5.57 6.25 10.42
CA LEU A 75 4.97 5.86 11.70
C LEU A 75 5.88 6.20 12.88
N ARG A 76 7.18 5.92 12.79
CA ARG A 76 8.16 6.24 13.85
C ARG A 76 8.39 7.75 14.00
N LYS A 77 8.29 8.51 12.89
CA LYS A 77 8.42 9.97 12.92
C LYS A 77 7.27 10.63 13.66
N ILE A 78 6.04 10.22 13.39
CA ILE A 78 4.82 10.83 13.96
C ILE A 78 4.49 10.25 15.33
N TYR A 79 4.74 8.96 15.53
CA TYR A 79 4.53 8.24 16.78
C TYR A 79 5.86 7.65 17.29
N PRO A 80 6.71 8.41 17.99
CA PRO A 80 8.04 7.96 18.43
C PRO A 80 8.03 6.73 19.36
N TRP A 81 6.89 6.45 19.99
CA TRP A 81 6.66 5.27 20.83
C TRP A 81 6.41 4.00 20.00
N PHE A 82 6.02 4.13 18.73
CA PHE A 82 5.76 2.99 17.85
C PHE A 82 7.06 2.24 17.55
N LYS A 83 7.10 0.99 17.96
CA LYS A 83 8.22 0.05 17.68
C LYS A 83 7.65 -1.26 17.22
N TYR A 84 8.12 -1.73 16.09
CA TYR A 84 7.78 -3.05 15.59
C TYR A 84 9.02 -3.95 15.66
N ASN A 85 8.87 -5.13 16.30
CA ASN A 85 9.93 -6.10 16.53
C ASN A 85 9.69 -7.45 15.82
N GLY A 86 8.56 -7.60 15.15
CA GLY A 86 8.22 -8.80 14.38
C GLY A 86 8.88 -8.81 13.00
N THR A 87 8.37 -9.64 12.12
CA THR A 87 8.85 -9.78 10.74
C THR A 87 8.13 -8.79 9.82
N ALA A 88 8.88 -7.87 9.23
CA ALA A 88 8.36 -6.94 8.21
C ALA A 88 8.68 -7.45 6.80
N VAL A 89 7.66 -7.65 5.99
CA VAL A 89 7.77 -8.09 4.59
C VAL A 89 7.40 -6.94 3.67
N ASP A 90 8.39 -6.43 2.94
CA ASP A 90 8.20 -5.36 1.95
C ASP A 90 8.05 -5.93 0.55
N THR A 91 6.86 -5.84 -0.01
CA THR A 91 6.56 -6.41 -1.33
C THR A 91 7.27 -5.68 -2.48
N LEU A 92 7.68 -4.42 -2.31
CA LEU A 92 8.52 -3.73 -3.28
C LEU A 92 9.93 -4.35 -3.33
N VAL A 93 10.52 -4.65 -2.17
CA VAL A 93 11.84 -5.31 -2.08
C VAL A 93 11.77 -6.71 -2.69
N LEU A 94 10.75 -7.48 -2.34
CA LEU A 94 10.54 -8.81 -2.92
C LEU A 94 10.38 -8.75 -4.44
N SER A 95 9.56 -7.84 -4.93
CA SER A 95 9.32 -7.65 -6.36
C SER A 95 10.62 -7.37 -7.11
N ARG A 96 11.44 -6.45 -6.62
CA ARG A 96 12.74 -6.11 -7.22
C ARG A 96 13.74 -7.29 -7.18
N SER A 97 13.67 -8.09 -6.14
CA SER A 97 14.54 -9.25 -5.97
C SER A 97 14.17 -10.40 -6.90
N TYR A 98 12.88 -10.68 -7.04
CA TYR A 98 12.39 -11.78 -7.88
C TYR A 98 12.30 -11.44 -9.37
N HIS A 99 12.08 -10.16 -9.71
CA HIS A 99 11.87 -9.70 -11.07
C HIS A 99 12.79 -8.54 -11.45
N PRO A 100 14.13 -8.70 -11.40
CA PRO A 100 15.05 -7.62 -11.75
C PRO A 100 14.95 -7.19 -13.21
N ASN A 101 14.40 -8.05 -14.07
CA ASN A 101 14.19 -7.84 -15.50
C ASN A 101 12.71 -7.60 -15.87
N LEU A 102 11.94 -6.97 -14.97
CA LEU A 102 10.48 -6.77 -15.14
C LEU A 102 10.14 -6.04 -16.46
N MET A 103 10.96 -5.07 -16.88
CA MET A 103 10.78 -4.35 -18.15
C MET A 103 10.75 -5.29 -19.36
N GLU A 104 11.62 -6.30 -19.40
CA GLU A 104 11.68 -7.28 -20.48
C GLU A 104 10.49 -8.24 -20.42
N ILE A 105 10.08 -8.58 -19.20
CA ILE A 105 8.91 -9.44 -18.96
C ILE A 105 7.65 -8.74 -19.48
N ASP A 106 7.44 -7.47 -19.13
CA ASP A 106 6.27 -6.69 -19.54
C ASP A 106 6.21 -6.50 -21.06
N LYS A 107 7.35 -6.21 -21.69
CA LYS A 107 7.45 -6.11 -23.17
C LYS A 107 7.06 -7.42 -23.86
N ARG A 108 7.45 -8.56 -23.31
CA ARG A 108 7.11 -9.88 -23.89
C ARG A 108 5.64 -10.24 -23.65
N ARG A 109 5.10 -9.89 -22.48
CA ARG A 109 3.70 -10.19 -22.11
C ARG A 109 2.70 -9.33 -22.86
N ASN A 110 3.09 -8.12 -23.27
CA ASN A 110 2.21 -7.13 -23.90
C ASN A 110 0.90 -6.99 -23.13
N VAL A 111 1.02 -6.59 -21.85
CA VAL A 111 -0.11 -6.54 -20.90
C VAL A 111 -1.22 -5.62 -21.44
N PRO A 112 -2.46 -6.11 -21.62
CA PRO A 112 -3.54 -5.33 -22.18
C PRO A 112 -3.78 -4.04 -21.41
N ARG A 113 -3.91 -2.91 -22.11
CA ARG A 113 -4.21 -1.58 -21.56
C ARG A 113 -3.17 -1.00 -20.60
N MET A 114 -2.07 -1.68 -20.30
CA MET A 114 -1.02 -1.15 -19.45
C MET A 114 -0.29 0.00 -20.16
N PRO A 115 -0.25 1.21 -19.59
CA PRO A 115 0.52 2.32 -20.14
C PRO A 115 2.01 1.98 -20.22
N LEU A 116 2.68 2.35 -21.32
CA LEU A 116 4.11 2.07 -21.53
C LEU A 116 5.00 2.62 -20.41
N GLN A 117 4.61 3.72 -19.78
CA GLN A 117 5.32 4.32 -18.65
C GLN A 117 5.34 3.45 -17.39
N LEU A 118 4.46 2.46 -17.31
CA LEU A 118 4.39 1.51 -16.19
C LEU A 118 5.21 0.24 -16.43
N TYR A 119 5.68 0.01 -17.67
CA TYR A 119 6.51 -1.15 -18.00
C TYR A 119 7.80 -1.14 -17.16
N GLY A 120 8.09 -2.26 -16.52
CA GLY A 120 9.24 -2.41 -15.62
C GLY A 120 9.12 -1.68 -14.28
N ARG A 121 7.95 -1.11 -13.99
CA ARG A 121 7.66 -0.50 -12.68
C ARG A 121 7.21 -1.54 -11.68
N HIS A 122 7.82 -1.52 -10.50
CA HIS A 122 7.44 -2.37 -9.37
C HIS A 122 6.38 -1.72 -8.48
N SER A 123 5.53 -0.85 -9.03
CA SER A 123 4.44 -0.19 -8.32
C SER A 123 3.19 -1.07 -8.24
N LEU A 124 2.35 -0.84 -7.23
CA LEU A 124 1.05 -1.52 -7.11
C LEU A 124 0.17 -1.25 -8.33
N GLU A 125 0.22 -0.05 -8.88
CA GLU A 125 -0.49 0.31 -10.11
C GLU A 125 -0.06 -0.59 -11.28
N ALA A 126 1.24 -0.77 -11.53
CA ALA A 126 1.73 -1.65 -12.58
C ALA A 126 1.30 -3.11 -12.36
N TYR A 127 1.36 -3.59 -11.12
CA TYR A 127 0.88 -4.92 -10.77
C TYR A 127 -0.63 -5.07 -10.94
N GLY A 128 -1.41 -4.03 -10.68
CA GLY A 128 -2.84 -4.01 -10.95
C GLY A 128 -3.18 -4.32 -12.40
N TYR A 129 -2.44 -3.75 -13.35
CA TYR A 129 -2.56 -4.09 -14.78
C TYR A 129 -2.09 -5.53 -15.05
N SER A 130 -0.94 -5.92 -14.54
CA SER A 130 -0.36 -7.26 -14.77
C SER A 130 -1.24 -8.39 -14.22
N CYS A 131 -1.95 -8.14 -13.12
CA CYS A 131 -2.89 -9.07 -12.50
C CYS A 131 -4.33 -8.94 -13.05
N LEU A 132 -4.56 -8.13 -14.09
CA LEU A 132 -5.88 -7.86 -14.69
C LEU A 132 -6.92 -7.31 -13.70
N LEU A 133 -6.48 -6.68 -12.62
CA LEU A 133 -7.38 -6.02 -11.65
C LEU A 133 -8.02 -4.76 -12.24
N TYR A 134 -7.32 -4.07 -13.16
CA TYR A 134 -7.81 -2.89 -13.87
C TYR A 134 -8.45 -3.27 -15.22
N THR A 135 -9.46 -4.11 -15.20
CA THR A 135 -10.22 -4.50 -16.39
C THR A 135 -11.30 -3.47 -16.77
N SER A 136 -11.70 -2.62 -15.81
CA SER A 136 -12.62 -1.51 -16.02
C SER A 136 -11.89 -0.18 -15.80
N PRO A 137 -12.29 0.92 -16.49
CA PRO A 137 -11.72 2.23 -16.21
C PRO A 137 -11.95 2.58 -14.74
N SER A 138 -10.87 3.00 -14.06
CA SER A 138 -10.96 3.49 -12.68
C SER A 138 -11.94 4.67 -12.60
N PRO A 139 -12.69 4.86 -11.52
CA PRO A 139 -13.50 6.07 -11.31
C PRO A 139 -12.68 7.36 -11.46
N ARG A 140 -11.36 7.34 -11.22
CA ARG A 140 -10.44 8.46 -11.46
C ARG A 140 -10.25 8.74 -12.95
N ASP A 141 -10.19 7.72 -13.79
CA ASP A 141 -10.07 7.86 -15.24
C ASP A 141 -11.36 8.39 -15.87
N ALA A 142 -12.51 8.03 -15.32
CA ALA A 142 -13.81 8.55 -15.73
C ALA A 142 -13.98 10.05 -15.44
N THR A 143 -13.29 10.59 -14.42
CA THR A 143 -13.32 12.01 -14.08
C THR A 143 -12.41 12.84 -14.99
N LEU A 144 -11.27 12.30 -15.41
CA LEU A 144 -10.34 12.96 -16.34
C LEU A 144 -10.89 13.05 -17.76
N SER A 145 -11.70 12.07 -18.20
CA SER A 145 -12.33 12.09 -19.53
C SER A 145 -13.52 13.06 -19.65
N ARG A 146 -13.96 13.67 -18.55
CA ARG A 146 -15.08 14.64 -18.52
C ARG A 146 -14.65 16.10 -18.45
N MET A 147 -13.36 16.42 -18.49
CA MET A 147 -12.94 17.81 -18.64
C MET A 147 -13.20 18.24 -20.09
N PRO A 148 -14.09 19.25 -20.32
CA PRO A 148 -14.25 19.80 -21.65
C PRO A 148 -12.91 20.41 -22.07
N SER A 149 -12.43 20.04 -23.26
CA SER A 149 -11.34 20.76 -23.88
C SER A 149 -11.79 22.20 -24.03
N SER A 150 -11.23 23.08 -23.24
CA SER A 150 -11.42 24.51 -23.44
C SER A 150 -10.84 24.87 -24.80
N ALA A 151 -11.73 25.26 -25.67
CA ALA A 151 -11.41 25.87 -26.93
C ALA A 151 -10.62 27.16 -26.73
#